data_ea2e3575535bd651ddedefbcd228afb1
#
_entry.id   ea2e3575535bd651ddedefbcd228afb1
#
_cell.length_a   1.000
_cell.length_b   1.000
_cell.length_c   1.000
_cell.angle_alpha   90.00
_cell.angle_beta   90.00
_cell.angle_gamma   90.00
#
_symmetry.space_group_name_H-M   'P 1'
#
loop_
_entity.id
_entity.type
_entity.pdbx_description
1 polymer ?
#
loop_
_entity_poly.entity_id
_entity_poly.type
_entity_poly.pdbx_seq_one_letter_code
_entity_poly.pdbx_strand_id
1 'polypeptide(L)'
;MISLKTQYIFLGKIKDVNITVKREIASDFYLTGNKYRKLKHNLIEFYKKRYDGIVTFGGPFSNHLAATSSLCKHFGIKSFGFVRGDEMNKKSNPTIEHCINSGMQLEYLDREDYKLKLFSKKIKKFLSKRNLYVIPEGGANDFGIKGSSEMFGSLDHTFDTVCLAVGTGGTMLGVSRSIKNDQKLLGFLSVNDESIINYISNSIDSSINYTLIKEFTFGGFGKFNNELILFINSFKRKYKIPLDPIYTGKVLFGIFTLINNYNWSWGKNILFIHTGGLQGIEGFNFLQEKKGGLLLK
;
A
#
# COMPACT_ATOMS: atom_id res chain seq x y z
N MET A 1 6.65 20.68 -0.47
CA MET A 1 6.46 19.28 -0.02
C MET A 1 5.08 19.18 0.64
N ILE A 2 4.41 18.02 0.50
CA ILE A 2 3.10 17.78 1.12
C ILE A 2 3.29 17.49 2.60
N SER A 3 2.47 18.13 3.44
CA SER A 3 2.48 17.91 4.90
C SER A 3 1.73 16.62 5.23
N LEU A 4 2.29 15.83 6.14
CA LEU A 4 1.67 14.65 6.71
C LEU A 4 1.43 14.87 8.21
N LYS A 5 0.19 14.66 8.65
CA LYS A 5 -0.16 14.63 10.08
C LYS A 5 -0.16 13.20 10.58
N THR A 6 0.75 12.88 11.49
CA THR A 6 0.79 11.58 12.16
C THR A 6 -0.19 11.55 13.33
N GLN A 7 -0.94 10.46 13.45
CA GLN A 7 -1.86 10.21 14.55
C GLN A 7 -1.59 8.84 15.16
N TYR A 8 -1.62 8.76 16.48
CA TYR A 8 -1.62 7.52 17.26
C TYR A 8 -2.98 7.38 17.95
N ILE A 9 -3.66 6.28 17.71
CA ILE A 9 -5.00 6.02 18.25
C ILE A 9 -4.96 4.71 19.02
N PHE A 10 -5.08 4.79 20.34
CA PHE A 10 -5.16 3.63 21.20
C PHE A 10 -6.53 2.98 21.07
N LEU A 11 -6.58 1.72 20.66
CA LEU A 11 -7.82 0.97 20.47
C LEU A 11 -8.33 0.31 21.77
N GLY A 12 -7.48 0.27 22.78
CA GLY A 12 -7.72 -0.44 24.03
C GLY A 12 -6.89 -1.73 24.15
N LYS A 13 -7.20 -2.49 25.20
CA LYS A 13 -6.59 -3.76 25.54
C LYS A 13 -7.51 -4.90 25.14
N ILE A 14 -6.99 -5.88 24.41
CA ILE A 14 -7.70 -7.14 24.11
C ILE A 14 -6.92 -8.25 24.81
N LYS A 15 -7.56 -8.93 25.76
CA LYS A 15 -6.85 -9.82 26.71
C LYS A 15 -5.70 -9.02 27.34
N ASP A 16 -4.46 -9.47 27.17
CA ASP A 16 -3.28 -8.79 27.73
C ASP A 16 -2.50 -7.94 26.73
N VAL A 17 -3.06 -7.68 25.55
CA VAL A 17 -2.38 -7.00 24.45
C VAL A 17 -2.97 -5.62 24.19
N ASN A 18 -2.15 -4.59 24.28
CA ASN A 18 -2.47 -3.21 23.93
C ASN A 18 -2.29 -2.98 22.44
N ILE A 19 -3.26 -2.35 21.79
CA ILE A 19 -3.22 -2.10 20.34
C ILE A 19 -3.30 -0.60 20.08
N THR A 20 -2.30 -0.06 19.39
CA THR A 20 -2.29 1.32 18.91
C THR A 20 -2.21 1.33 17.39
N VAL A 21 -3.06 2.14 16.76
CA VAL A 21 -3.02 2.42 15.33
C VAL A 21 -2.22 3.69 15.10
N LYS A 22 -1.19 3.59 14.27
CA LYS A 22 -0.49 4.76 13.70
C LYS A 22 -0.98 4.99 12.28
N ARG A 23 -1.40 6.21 11.98
CA ARG A 23 -1.75 6.61 10.62
C ARG A 23 -1.18 7.97 10.26
N GLU A 24 -0.83 8.14 9.00
CA GLU A 24 -0.40 9.41 8.43
C GLU A 24 -1.47 9.92 7.47
N ILE A 25 -1.91 11.16 7.68
CA ILE A 25 -2.97 11.80 6.90
C ILE A 25 -2.35 12.96 6.13
N ALA A 26 -2.51 12.94 4.81
CA ALA A 26 -2.19 14.06 3.93
C ALA A 26 -3.43 14.94 3.71
N SER A 27 -3.21 16.19 3.26
CA SER A 27 -4.29 17.05 2.76
C SER A 27 -4.97 16.47 1.52
N ASP A 28 -4.21 15.77 0.68
CA ASP A 28 -4.75 14.98 -0.43
C ASP A 28 -5.04 13.55 0.02
N PHE A 29 -6.29 13.12 -0.13
CA PHE A 29 -6.77 11.80 0.26
C PHE A 29 -5.97 10.65 -0.36
N TYR A 30 -5.60 10.77 -1.65
CA TYR A 30 -4.86 9.74 -2.39
C TYR A 30 -3.39 9.61 -1.97
N LEU A 31 -2.85 10.62 -1.28
CA LEU A 31 -1.47 10.66 -0.79
C LEU A 31 -1.33 10.25 0.68
N THR A 32 -2.44 9.91 1.32
CA THR A 32 -2.49 9.46 2.72
C THR A 32 -1.75 8.13 2.93
N GLY A 33 -1.16 7.95 4.10
CA GLY A 33 -0.41 6.75 4.49
C GLY A 33 0.93 6.62 3.76
N ASN A 34 1.28 5.41 3.36
CA ASN A 34 2.58 5.11 2.76
C ASN A 34 2.80 5.69 1.35
N LYS A 35 1.75 6.23 0.70
CA LYS A 35 1.84 6.61 -0.72
C LYS A 35 2.72 7.82 -0.93
N TYR A 36 2.48 8.91 -0.19
CA TYR A 36 3.36 10.08 -0.29
C TYR A 36 4.79 9.77 0.14
N ARG A 37 4.98 8.99 1.20
CA ARG A 37 6.31 8.57 1.65
C ARG A 37 7.11 7.91 0.54
N LYS A 38 6.50 6.94 -0.15
CA LYS A 38 7.13 6.24 -1.27
C LYS A 38 7.42 7.15 -2.47
N LEU A 39 6.60 8.15 -2.71
CA LEU A 39 6.73 9.06 -3.85
C LEU A 39 7.68 10.23 -3.56
N LYS A 40 7.86 10.63 -2.29
CA LYS A 40 8.64 11.81 -1.89
C LYS A 40 10.07 11.82 -2.44
N HIS A 41 10.83 10.77 -2.23
CA HIS A 41 12.22 10.70 -2.71
C HIS A 41 12.31 10.44 -4.22
N ASN A 42 11.33 9.77 -4.81
CA ASN A 42 11.18 9.66 -6.25
C ASN A 42 10.96 11.04 -6.90
N LEU A 43 10.18 11.90 -6.27
CA LEU A 43 9.95 13.28 -6.72
C LEU A 43 11.24 14.12 -6.64
N ILE A 44 12.02 13.96 -5.57
CA ILE A 44 13.31 14.65 -5.43
C ILE A 44 14.26 14.23 -6.57
N GLU A 45 14.36 12.93 -6.87
CA GLU A 45 15.20 12.41 -7.95
C GLU A 45 14.72 12.88 -9.33
N PHE A 46 13.40 12.92 -9.53
CA PHE A 46 12.80 13.46 -10.75
C PHE A 46 13.29 14.89 -11.05
N TYR A 47 13.22 15.80 -10.08
CA TYR A 47 13.68 17.17 -10.27
C TYR A 47 15.19 17.28 -10.43
N LYS A 48 15.95 16.49 -9.68
CA LYS A 48 17.43 16.50 -9.76
C LYS A 48 17.94 16.16 -11.15
N LYS A 49 17.31 15.21 -11.83
CA LYS A 49 17.71 14.75 -13.16
C LYS A 49 16.96 15.38 -14.31
N ARG A 50 16.06 16.33 -14.05
CA ARG A 50 15.33 17.14 -15.05
C ARG A 50 14.57 16.29 -16.09
N TYR A 51 13.84 15.28 -15.62
CA TYR A 51 12.95 14.49 -16.47
C TYR A 51 11.72 15.33 -16.91
N ASP A 52 11.14 14.97 -18.08
CA ASP A 52 9.97 15.69 -18.66
C ASP A 52 8.65 15.23 -18.06
N GLY A 53 8.60 14.09 -17.40
CA GLY A 53 7.42 13.50 -16.79
C GLY A 53 7.71 12.22 -16.01
N ILE A 54 6.70 11.75 -15.33
CA ILE A 54 6.76 10.51 -14.53
C ILE A 54 5.89 9.45 -15.20
N VAL A 55 6.40 8.22 -15.28
CA VAL A 55 5.65 7.04 -15.71
C VAL A 55 5.65 5.98 -14.62
N THR A 56 4.51 5.33 -14.43
CA THR A 56 4.37 4.25 -13.46
C THR A 56 3.42 3.15 -13.94
N PHE A 57 3.25 2.11 -13.11
CA PHE A 57 2.52 0.89 -13.41
C PHE A 57 1.47 0.60 -12.33
N GLY A 58 0.34 0.02 -12.71
CA GLY A 58 -0.65 -0.45 -11.75
C GLY A 58 -1.81 -1.22 -12.40
N GLY A 59 -2.53 -1.98 -11.59
CA GLY A 59 -3.82 -2.52 -12.00
C GLY A 59 -4.90 -1.43 -12.04
N PRO A 60 -6.11 -1.74 -12.56
CA PRO A 60 -7.17 -0.74 -12.73
C PRO A 60 -7.71 -0.14 -11.43
N PHE A 61 -7.44 -0.75 -10.29
CA PHE A 61 -7.79 -0.25 -8.95
C PHE A 61 -6.54 0.07 -8.10
N SER A 62 -5.44 0.44 -8.76
CA SER A 62 -4.15 0.66 -8.09
C SER A 62 -4.12 1.94 -7.27
N ASN A 63 -3.95 1.78 -5.95
CA ASN A 63 -3.69 2.90 -5.05
C ASN A 63 -2.42 3.68 -5.43
N HIS A 64 -1.46 3.01 -6.07
CA HIS A 64 -0.21 3.67 -6.48
C HIS A 64 -0.40 4.53 -7.73
N LEU A 65 -1.19 4.06 -8.72
CA LEU A 65 -1.54 4.90 -9.88
C LEU A 65 -2.26 6.17 -9.43
N ALA A 66 -3.30 6.03 -8.60
CA ALA A 66 -4.08 7.15 -8.09
C ALA A 66 -3.20 8.15 -7.30
N ALA A 67 -2.33 7.65 -6.43
CA ALA A 67 -1.42 8.51 -5.68
C ALA A 67 -0.40 9.23 -6.57
N THR A 68 0.16 8.53 -7.57
CA THR A 68 1.10 9.14 -8.51
C THR A 68 0.42 10.22 -9.36
N SER A 69 -0.82 9.99 -9.81
CA SER A 69 -1.58 10.99 -10.58
C SER A 69 -1.88 12.23 -9.74
N SER A 70 -2.32 12.07 -8.48
CA SER A 70 -2.53 13.18 -7.54
C SER A 70 -1.25 13.97 -7.28
N LEU A 71 -0.14 13.28 -7.02
CA LEU A 71 1.16 13.93 -6.81
C LEU A 71 1.55 14.77 -8.04
N CYS A 72 1.47 14.17 -9.21
CA CYS A 72 1.85 14.85 -10.46
C CYS A 72 0.96 16.07 -10.74
N LYS A 73 -0.37 15.95 -10.52
CA LYS A 73 -1.29 17.07 -10.60
C LYS A 73 -0.90 18.22 -9.65
N HIS A 74 -0.60 17.89 -8.38
CA HIS A 74 -0.22 18.88 -7.36
C HIS A 74 1.05 19.65 -7.73
N PHE A 75 2.02 19.01 -8.39
CA PHE A 75 3.30 19.60 -8.77
C PHE A 75 3.38 20.03 -10.24
N GLY A 76 2.30 19.95 -11.02
CA GLY A 76 2.29 20.33 -12.44
C GLY A 76 3.16 19.43 -13.33
N ILE A 77 3.35 18.16 -12.95
CA ILE A 77 4.21 17.19 -13.65
C ILE A 77 3.38 16.37 -14.63
N LYS A 78 3.85 16.19 -15.86
CA LYS A 78 3.25 15.25 -16.82
C LYS A 78 3.34 13.82 -16.26
N SER A 79 2.25 13.09 -16.29
CA SER A 79 2.22 11.72 -15.78
C SER A 79 1.63 10.73 -16.77
N PHE A 80 2.19 9.51 -16.74
CA PHE A 80 1.79 8.39 -17.59
C PHE A 80 1.59 7.15 -16.72
N GLY A 81 0.55 6.39 -17.01
CA GLY A 81 0.23 5.15 -16.28
C GLY A 81 0.07 3.98 -17.23
N PHE A 82 0.88 2.93 -17.06
CA PHE A 82 0.63 1.65 -17.70
C PHE A 82 -0.33 0.83 -16.86
N VAL A 83 -1.54 0.58 -17.41
CA VAL A 83 -2.63 -0.13 -16.73
C VAL A 83 -2.67 -1.58 -17.19
N ARG A 84 -2.73 -2.51 -16.23
CA ARG A 84 -2.85 -3.94 -16.52
C ARG A 84 -4.26 -4.30 -16.99
N GLY A 85 -4.35 -4.92 -18.16
CA GLY A 85 -5.59 -5.38 -18.80
C GLY A 85 -6.04 -4.40 -19.88
N ASP A 86 -5.88 -4.78 -21.14
CA ASP A 86 -6.32 -4.01 -22.30
C ASP A 86 -7.85 -3.95 -22.41
N GLU A 87 -8.55 -4.94 -21.83
CA GLU A 87 -10.00 -4.92 -21.67
C GLU A 87 -10.53 -3.72 -20.85
N MET A 88 -9.65 -3.08 -20.08
CA MET A 88 -10.01 -1.94 -19.23
C MET A 88 -10.09 -0.61 -19.99
N ASN A 89 -9.58 -0.56 -21.18
CA ASN A 89 -9.61 0.65 -22.03
C ASN A 89 -11.05 1.14 -22.32
N LYS A 90 -12.04 0.23 -22.32
CA LYS A 90 -13.46 0.51 -22.54
C LYS A 90 -14.31 0.53 -21.25
N LYS A 91 -13.69 0.36 -20.10
CA LYS A 91 -14.38 0.24 -18.81
C LYS A 91 -13.80 1.25 -17.83
N SER A 92 -14.63 2.16 -17.37
CA SER A 92 -14.24 3.09 -16.31
C SER A 92 -14.52 2.52 -14.93
N ASN A 93 -13.78 3.01 -13.96
CA ASN A 93 -13.96 2.78 -12.53
C ASN A 93 -13.43 4.00 -11.75
N PRO A 94 -13.77 4.17 -10.47
CA PRO A 94 -13.40 5.38 -9.72
C PRO A 94 -11.89 5.70 -9.73
N THR A 95 -11.03 4.68 -9.70
CA THR A 95 -9.57 4.87 -9.73
C THR A 95 -9.08 5.38 -11.09
N ILE A 96 -9.56 4.80 -12.18
CA ILE A 96 -9.21 5.21 -13.56
C ILE A 96 -9.73 6.62 -13.83
N GLU A 97 -10.97 6.92 -13.44
CA GLU A 97 -11.56 8.24 -13.57
C GLU A 97 -10.75 9.30 -12.81
N HIS A 98 -10.35 8.99 -11.57
CA HIS A 98 -9.48 9.87 -10.80
C HIS A 98 -8.14 10.13 -11.51
N CYS A 99 -7.49 9.09 -12.05
CA CYS A 99 -6.23 9.24 -12.78
C CYS A 99 -6.38 10.16 -14.01
N ILE A 100 -7.44 9.97 -14.81
CA ILE A 100 -7.74 10.79 -15.99
C ILE A 100 -8.04 12.24 -15.57
N ASN A 101 -8.90 12.45 -14.58
CA ASN A 101 -9.27 13.77 -14.06
C ASN A 101 -8.09 14.51 -13.40
N SER A 102 -7.06 13.76 -13.03
CA SER A 102 -5.79 14.31 -12.53
C SER A 102 -4.78 14.59 -13.64
N GLY A 103 -5.14 14.35 -14.91
CA GLY A 103 -4.30 14.64 -16.07
C GLY A 103 -3.29 13.52 -16.41
N MET A 104 -3.42 12.32 -15.81
CA MET A 104 -2.57 11.20 -16.16
C MET A 104 -2.99 10.59 -17.50
N GLN A 105 -2.04 10.44 -18.41
CA GLN A 105 -2.24 9.70 -19.66
C GLN A 105 -2.10 8.20 -19.39
N LEU A 106 -3.12 7.41 -19.76
CA LEU A 106 -3.17 5.99 -19.49
C LEU A 106 -2.94 5.17 -20.77
N GLU A 107 -2.05 4.19 -20.68
CA GLU A 107 -1.75 3.20 -21.68
C GLU A 107 -2.16 1.82 -21.14
N TYR A 108 -3.10 1.16 -21.83
CA TYR A 108 -3.59 -0.15 -21.40
C TYR A 108 -2.78 -1.25 -22.08
N LEU A 109 -2.31 -2.20 -21.28
CA LEU A 109 -1.48 -3.31 -21.72
C LEU A 109 -2.18 -4.63 -21.45
N ASP A 110 -2.07 -5.56 -22.40
CA ASP A 110 -2.41 -6.95 -22.11
C ASP A 110 -1.56 -7.50 -20.95
N ARG A 111 -1.98 -8.62 -20.40
CA ARG A 111 -1.37 -9.17 -19.18
C ARG A 111 0.07 -9.64 -19.36
N GLU A 112 0.42 -10.07 -20.59
CA GLU A 112 1.77 -10.53 -20.93
C GLU A 112 2.73 -9.36 -21.03
N ASP A 113 2.43 -8.34 -21.82
CA ASP A 113 3.23 -7.12 -21.91
C ASP A 113 3.35 -6.44 -20.54
N TYR A 114 2.26 -6.40 -19.77
CA TYR A 114 2.30 -5.84 -18.42
C TYR A 114 3.23 -6.62 -17.49
N LYS A 115 3.26 -7.96 -17.58
CA LYS A 115 4.16 -8.81 -16.78
C LYS A 115 5.63 -8.56 -17.13
N LEU A 116 5.92 -8.33 -18.41
CA LEU A 116 7.28 -8.02 -18.88
C LEU A 116 7.80 -6.65 -18.40
N LYS A 117 6.94 -5.72 -18.01
CA LYS A 117 7.34 -4.37 -17.55
C LYS A 117 8.31 -3.71 -18.54
N LEU A 118 9.45 -3.24 -18.06
CA LEU A 118 10.48 -2.58 -18.86
C LEU A 118 11.11 -3.48 -19.94
N PHE A 119 10.86 -4.78 -19.94
CA PHE A 119 11.28 -5.70 -20.99
C PHE A 119 10.32 -5.77 -22.17
N SER A 120 9.07 -5.31 -22.03
CA SER A 120 8.09 -5.24 -23.11
C SER A 120 8.58 -4.32 -24.24
N LYS A 121 8.44 -4.79 -25.49
CA LYS A 121 8.75 -4.00 -26.69
C LYS A 121 7.89 -2.74 -26.80
N LYS A 122 6.60 -2.82 -26.42
CA LYS A 122 5.67 -1.68 -26.42
C LYS A 122 6.11 -0.60 -25.45
N ILE A 123 6.49 -0.98 -24.23
CA ILE A 123 6.95 -0.04 -23.19
C ILE A 123 8.30 0.57 -23.60
N LYS A 124 9.26 -0.24 -24.08
CA LYS A 124 10.54 0.27 -24.59
C LYS A 124 10.36 1.30 -25.70
N LYS A 125 9.49 1.02 -26.67
CA LYS A 125 9.15 1.95 -27.75
C LYS A 125 8.50 3.24 -27.24
N PHE A 126 7.67 3.16 -26.20
CA PHE A 126 7.06 4.33 -25.58
C PHE A 126 8.10 5.20 -24.87
N LEU A 127 9.00 4.58 -24.11
CA LEU A 127 10.02 5.28 -23.32
C LEU A 127 11.15 5.86 -24.19
N SER A 128 11.54 5.18 -25.29
CA SER A 128 12.66 5.64 -26.16
C SER A 128 12.44 7.01 -26.83
N LYS A 129 11.19 7.48 -26.86
CA LYS A 129 10.81 8.78 -27.45
C LYS A 129 10.62 9.89 -26.41
N ARG A 130 10.87 9.61 -25.13
CA ARG A 130 10.53 10.51 -24.01
C ARG A 130 11.56 10.41 -22.91
N ASN A 131 11.91 11.54 -22.32
CA ASN A 131 12.79 11.57 -21.15
C ASN A 131 11.93 11.44 -19.87
N LEU A 132 11.49 10.22 -19.53
CA LEU A 132 10.57 9.97 -18.42
C LEU A 132 11.26 9.29 -17.24
N TYR A 133 10.92 9.72 -16.04
CA TYR A 133 11.29 9.05 -14.81
C TYR A 133 10.36 7.88 -14.53
N VAL A 134 10.92 6.70 -14.42
CA VAL A 134 10.15 5.47 -14.18
C VAL A 134 10.05 5.19 -12.69
N ILE A 135 8.82 5.16 -12.16
CA ILE A 135 8.54 4.66 -10.81
C ILE A 135 7.93 3.26 -10.96
N PRO A 136 8.54 2.22 -10.40
CA PRO A 136 8.01 0.85 -10.52
C PRO A 136 6.67 0.68 -9.80
N GLU A 137 5.98 -0.42 -10.11
CA GLU A 137 4.69 -0.76 -9.51
C GLU A 137 4.75 -0.71 -7.98
N GLY A 138 3.77 -0.05 -7.37
CA GLY A 138 3.73 0.13 -5.91
C GLY A 138 4.82 1.03 -5.33
N GLY A 139 5.65 1.69 -6.16
CA GLY A 139 6.79 2.50 -5.71
C GLY A 139 7.85 1.66 -5.01
N ALA A 140 8.06 0.42 -5.45
CA ALA A 140 8.97 -0.53 -4.80
C ALA A 140 10.40 -0.41 -5.38
N ASN A 141 11.03 0.74 -5.19
CA ASN A 141 12.44 1.01 -5.47
C ASN A 141 13.14 1.58 -4.23
N ASP A 142 14.45 1.80 -4.28
CA ASP A 142 15.24 2.30 -3.14
C ASP A 142 14.75 3.64 -2.61
N PHE A 143 14.28 4.52 -3.49
CA PHE A 143 13.68 5.80 -3.09
C PHE A 143 12.34 5.61 -2.34
N GLY A 144 11.52 4.66 -2.77
CA GLY A 144 10.28 4.31 -2.09
C GLY A 144 10.53 3.61 -0.76
N ILE A 145 11.54 2.74 -0.68
CA ILE A 145 11.97 2.09 0.57
C ILE A 145 12.50 3.15 1.54
N LYS A 146 13.39 4.05 1.08
CA LYS A 146 13.88 5.19 1.87
C LYS A 146 12.75 6.06 2.40
N GLY A 147 11.77 6.39 1.56
CA GLY A 147 10.61 7.17 2.01
C GLY A 147 9.75 6.41 3.02
N SER A 148 9.63 5.09 2.88
CA SER A 148 8.90 4.25 3.83
C SER A 148 9.61 4.12 5.19
N SER A 149 10.94 4.21 5.26
CA SER A 149 11.66 4.21 6.54
C SER A 149 11.31 5.44 7.40
N GLU A 150 10.97 6.56 6.77
CA GLU A 150 10.55 7.77 7.48
C GLU A 150 9.14 7.66 8.11
N MET A 151 8.40 6.58 7.84
CA MET A 151 7.12 6.30 8.54
C MET A 151 7.36 5.90 10.00
N PHE A 152 8.57 5.49 10.35
CA PHE A 152 8.94 5.04 11.67
C PHE A 152 9.74 6.14 12.40
N GLY A 153 9.33 6.49 13.61
CA GLY A 153 9.94 7.56 14.39
C GLY A 153 10.23 7.14 15.82
N SER A 154 10.79 8.07 16.62
CA SER A 154 11.25 7.79 18.00
C SER A 154 10.18 7.21 18.91
N LEU A 155 8.93 7.69 18.81
CA LEU A 155 7.82 7.17 19.61
C LEU A 155 7.50 5.71 19.29
N ASP A 156 7.74 5.27 18.05
CA ASP A 156 7.44 3.90 17.63
C ASP A 156 8.37 2.86 18.30
N HIS A 157 9.49 3.30 18.84
CA HIS A 157 10.41 2.44 19.59
C HIS A 157 9.90 2.04 20.98
N THR A 158 8.75 2.55 21.41
CA THR A 158 8.12 2.17 22.69
C THR A 158 7.23 0.93 22.57
N PHE A 159 7.01 0.43 21.35
CA PHE A 159 6.18 -0.74 21.10
C PHE A 159 7.02 -2.02 20.96
N ASP A 160 6.49 -3.14 21.44
CA ASP A 160 7.16 -4.44 21.34
C ASP A 160 7.10 -4.99 19.92
N THR A 161 5.99 -4.73 19.25
CA THR A 161 5.69 -5.33 17.94
C THR A 161 5.10 -4.29 16.99
N VAL A 162 5.62 -4.28 15.78
CA VAL A 162 5.15 -3.43 14.68
C VAL A 162 4.50 -4.30 13.62
N CYS A 163 3.24 -4.01 13.31
CA CYS A 163 2.44 -4.76 12.34
C CYS A 163 2.09 -3.89 11.13
N LEU A 164 2.22 -4.44 9.93
CA LEU A 164 1.81 -3.75 8.70
C LEU A 164 1.42 -4.71 7.58
N ALA A 165 0.73 -4.17 6.56
CA ALA A 165 0.36 -4.91 5.38
C ALA A 165 1.52 -5.02 4.39
N VAL A 166 1.67 -6.19 3.78
CA VAL A 166 2.66 -6.48 2.75
C VAL A 166 1.95 -6.73 1.41
N GLY A 167 2.18 -5.80 0.47
CA GLY A 167 1.86 -5.99 -0.95
C GLY A 167 3.13 -6.27 -1.75
N THR A 168 3.83 -5.24 -2.21
CA THR A 168 5.11 -5.36 -2.95
C THR A 168 6.36 -5.42 -2.05
N GLY A 169 6.21 -5.46 -0.74
CA GLY A 169 7.33 -5.52 0.22
C GLY A 169 7.97 -4.17 0.58
N GLY A 170 7.94 -3.16 -0.30
CA GLY A 170 8.72 -1.93 -0.12
C GLY A 170 8.45 -1.14 1.18
N THR A 171 7.22 -1.19 1.74
CA THR A 171 6.93 -0.54 3.03
C THR A 171 7.57 -1.31 4.19
N MET A 172 7.47 -2.64 4.16
CA MET A 172 8.10 -3.49 5.19
C MET A 172 9.62 -3.33 5.18
N LEU A 173 10.24 -3.33 4.00
CA LEU A 173 11.67 -3.07 3.85
C LEU A 173 12.09 -1.67 4.33
N GLY A 174 11.23 -0.67 4.14
CA GLY A 174 11.50 0.67 4.68
C GLY A 174 11.45 0.68 6.22
N VAL A 175 10.40 0.14 6.81
CA VAL A 175 10.23 0.07 8.27
C VAL A 175 11.33 -0.77 8.92
N SER A 176 11.75 -1.89 8.29
CA SER A 176 12.83 -2.73 8.82
C SER A 176 14.17 -2.00 8.99
N ARG A 177 14.43 -0.96 8.19
CA ARG A 177 15.63 -0.12 8.33
C ARG A 177 15.61 0.84 9.51
N SER A 178 14.46 0.99 10.17
CA SER A 178 14.28 1.96 11.28
C SER A 178 13.85 1.30 12.58
N ILE A 179 13.45 0.04 12.55
CA ILE A 179 13.06 -0.73 13.75
C ILE A 179 14.29 -1.12 14.56
N LYS A 180 14.14 -1.24 15.88
CA LYS A 180 15.22 -1.73 16.76
C LYS A 180 15.27 -3.25 16.78
N ASN A 181 16.43 -3.81 17.14
CA ASN A 181 16.66 -5.26 17.18
C ASN A 181 15.81 -5.99 18.26
N ASP A 182 15.41 -5.30 19.31
CA ASP A 182 14.53 -5.82 20.36
C ASP A 182 13.03 -5.80 20.00
N GLN A 183 12.67 -5.10 18.93
CA GLN A 183 11.30 -5.06 18.43
C GLN A 183 11.04 -6.17 17.41
N LYS A 184 9.78 -6.57 17.25
CA LYS A 184 9.34 -7.55 16.25
C LYS A 184 8.57 -6.88 15.14
N LEU A 185 8.91 -7.23 13.90
CA LEU A 185 8.25 -6.73 12.69
C LEU A 185 7.36 -7.80 12.08
N LEU A 186 6.05 -7.62 12.11
CA LEU A 186 5.09 -8.56 11.50
C LEU A 186 4.54 -8.01 10.20
N GLY A 187 4.84 -8.69 9.09
CA GLY A 187 4.32 -8.40 7.77
C GLY A 187 3.15 -9.32 7.42
N PHE A 188 1.93 -8.78 7.38
CA PHE A 188 0.76 -9.56 6.95
C PHE A 188 0.65 -9.53 5.43
N LEU A 189 0.81 -10.68 4.79
CA LEU A 189 0.75 -10.80 3.35
C LEU A 189 -0.67 -10.53 2.82
N SER A 190 -0.77 -9.72 1.79
CA SER A 190 -2.03 -9.46 1.08
C SER A 190 -2.16 -10.29 -0.20
N VAL A 191 -1.09 -11.00 -0.56
CA VAL A 191 -0.97 -11.82 -1.77
C VAL A 191 -0.30 -13.15 -1.44
N ASN A 192 -0.62 -14.19 -2.21
CA ASN A 192 0.08 -15.46 -2.18
C ASN A 192 1.11 -15.46 -3.33
N ASP A 193 2.29 -14.89 -3.08
CA ASP A 193 3.35 -14.75 -4.09
C ASP A 193 4.72 -15.00 -3.43
N GLU A 194 5.30 -16.15 -3.72
CA GLU A 194 6.60 -16.56 -3.18
C GLU A 194 7.74 -15.63 -3.64
N SER A 195 7.61 -14.98 -4.79
CA SER A 195 8.62 -14.01 -5.24
C SER A 195 8.74 -12.80 -4.32
N ILE A 196 7.61 -12.34 -3.74
CA ILE A 196 7.58 -11.25 -2.75
C ILE A 196 8.20 -11.71 -1.42
N ILE A 197 7.91 -12.93 -1.00
CA ILE A 197 8.48 -13.51 0.22
C ILE A 197 10.01 -13.59 0.08
N ASN A 198 10.49 -14.16 -1.01
CA ASN A 198 11.91 -14.29 -1.30
C ASN A 198 12.60 -12.91 -1.43
N TYR A 199 11.93 -11.95 -2.08
CA TYR A 199 12.44 -10.59 -2.17
C TYR A 199 12.64 -9.95 -0.79
N ILE A 200 11.65 -10.07 0.10
CA ILE A 200 11.73 -9.54 1.46
C ILE A 200 12.82 -10.25 2.25
N SER A 201 12.84 -11.58 2.24
CA SER A 201 13.80 -12.39 3.00
C SER A 201 15.25 -12.12 2.59
N ASN A 202 15.48 -11.88 1.30
CA ASN A 202 16.82 -11.56 0.78
C ASN A 202 17.22 -10.08 0.98
N SER A 203 16.28 -9.21 1.37
CA SER A 203 16.50 -7.76 1.47
C SER A 203 16.46 -7.22 2.88
N ILE A 204 15.85 -7.93 3.84
CA ILE A 204 15.86 -7.57 5.27
C ILE A 204 17.20 -7.98 5.89
N ASP A 205 17.77 -7.09 6.69
CA ASP A 205 18.97 -7.40 7.48
C ASP A 205 18.71 -8.57 8.44
N SER A 206 19.64 -9.51 8.51
CA SER A 206 19.53 -10.73 9.32
C SER A 206 19.42 -10.48 10.82
N SER A 207 19.82 -9.30 11.31
CA SER A 207 19.66 -8.88 12.71
C SER A 207 18.23 -8.50 13.07
N ILE A 208 17.36 -8.27 12.09
CA ILE A 208 15.97 -7.85 12.31
C ILE A 208 15.07 -9.06 12.61
N ASN A 209 14.41 -9.02 13.75
CA ASN A 209 13.40 -10.03 14.13
C ASN A 209 12.10 -9.75 13.38
N TYR A 210 11.83 -10.53 12.32
CA TYR A 210 10.60 -10.37 11.55
C TYR A 210 9.87 -11.70 11.31
N THR A 211 8.58 -11.60 11.05
CA THR A 211 7.73 -12.74 10.64
C THR A 211 6.78 -12.31 9.54
N LEU A 212 6.61 -13.15 8.51
CA LEU A 212 5.60 -12.99 7.47
C LEU A 212 4.39 -13.87 7.77
N ILE A 213 3.24 -13.24 7.99
CA ILE A 213 1.96 -13.89 8.30
C ILE A 213 1.20 -14.13 6.99
N LYS A 214 0.96 -15.39 6.64
CA LYS A 214 0.34 -15.82 5.36
C LYS A 214 -1.15 -16.16 5.50
N GLU A 215 -1.62 -16.48 6.69
CA GLU A 215 -2.92 -17.09 6.98
C GLU A 215 -4.11 -16.19 6.63
N PHE A 216 -3.91 -14.88 6.63
CA PHE A 216 -4.98 -13.89 6.42
C PHE A 216 -5.01 -13.29 5.01
N THR A 217 -4.52 -14.01 4.01
CA THR A 217 -4.58 -13.57 2.60
C THR A 217 -5.98 -13.71 1.99
N PHE A 218 -6.86 -14.54 2.59
CA PHE A 218 -8.22 -14.83 2.08
C PHE A 218 -8.21 -15.38 0.65
N GLY A 219 -7.16 -16.10 0.26
CA GLY A 219 -6.99 -16.64 -1.09
C GLY A 219 -6.19 -15.76 -2.04
N GLY A 220 -5.62 -14.63 -1.56
CA GLY A 220 -4.67 -13.79 -2.31
C GLY A 220 -5.11 -12.35 -2.54
N PHE A 221 -4.49 -11.72 -3.55
CA PHE A 221 -4.72 -10.31 -3.84
C PHE A 221 -6.17 -10.02 -4.24
N GLY A 222 -6.79 -9.06 -3.55
CA GLY A 222 -8.17 -8.66 -3.82
C GLY A 222 -9.22 -9.70 -3.43
N LYS A 223 -8.82 -10.84 -2.83
CA LYS A 223 -9.75 -11.84 -2.30
C LYS A 223 -10.15 -11.48 -0.87
N PHE A 224 -11.38 -11.82 -0.52
CA PHE A 224 -12.01 -11.54 0.77
C PHE A 224 -13.18 -12.51 0.98
N ASN A 225 -13.71 -12.55 2.19
CA ASN A 225 -14.96 -13.21 2.53
C ASN A 225 -15.90 -12.23 3.26
N ASN A 226 -17.13 -12.64 3.52
CA ASN A 226 -18.12 -11.80 4.18
C ASN A 226 -17.72 -11.46 5.62
N GLU A 227 -17.04 -12.35 6.32
CA GLU A 227 -16.57 -12.15 7.69
C GLU A 227 -15.61 -10.96 7.77
N LEU A 228 -14.64 -10.87 6.84
CA LEU A 228 -13.73 -9.71 6.75
C LEU A 228 -14.50 -8.40 6.53
N ILE A 229 -15.50 -8.38 5.64
CA ILE A 229 -16.27 -7.17 5.36
C ILE A 229 -17.10 -6.73 6.58
N LEU A 230 -17.74 -7.67 7.26
CA LEU A 230 -18.47 -7.41 8.50
C LEU A 230 -17.56 -6.91 9.62
N PHE A 231 -16.36 -7.49 9.75
CA PHE A 231 -15.33 -7.02 10.68
C PHE A 231 -14.93 -5.57 10.39
N ILE A 232 -14.58 -5.24 9.14
CA ILE A 232 -14.20 -3.88 8.74
C ILE A 232 -15.29 -2.87 9.05
N ASN A 233 -16.54 -3.18 8.72
CA ASN A 233 -17.69 -2.31 9.01
C ASN A 233 -17.91 -2.13 10.52
N SER A 234 -17.80 -3.19 11.30
CA SER A 234 -17.89 -3.14 12.77
C SER A 234 -16.74 -2.34 13.38
N PHE A 235 -15.51 -2.54 12.90
CA PHE A 235 -14.32 -1.80 13.33
C PHE A 235 -14.48 -0.30 13.07
N LYS A 236 -14.87 0.09 11.85
CA LYS A 236 -15.13 1.50 11.52
C LYS A 236 -16.19 2.12 12.40
N ARG A 237 -17.30 1.40 12.66
CA ARG A 237 -18.38 1.88 13.55
C ARG A 237 -17.88 2.14 14.97
N LYS A 238 -17.06 1.21 15.52
CA LYS A 238 -16.54 1.29 16.89
C LYS A 238 -15.45 2.34 17.05
N TYR A 239 -14.45 2.31 16.18
CA TYR A 239 -13.21 3.10 16.35
C TYR A 239 -13.13 4.35 15.46
N LYS A 240 -14.08 4.55 14.54
CA LYS A 240 -14.11 5.67 13.58
C LYS A 240 -12.87 5.70 12.66
N ILE A 241 -12.24 4.56 12.45
CA ILE A 241 -11.09 4.37 11.58
C ILE A 241 -11.52 3.48 10.40
N PRO A 242 -11.54 4.01 9.16
CA PRO A 242 -11.82 3.19 7.99
C PRO A 242 -10.65 2.27 7.66
N LEU A 243 -10.96 1.08 7.15
CA LEU A 243 -9.99 0.08 6.69
C LEU A 243 -10.36 -0.35 5.27
N ASP A 244 -9.36 -0.56 4.42
CA ASP A 244 -9.57 -1.17 3.12
C ASP A 244 -9.56 -2.72 3.21
N PRO A 245 -10.25 -3.44 2.31
CA PRO A 245 -10.40 -4.88 2.41
C PRO A 245 -9.21 -5.67 1.83
N ILE A 246 -8.24 -4.98 1.22
CA ILE A 246 -7.12 -5.62 0.52
C ILE A 246 -5.88 -5.70 1.42
N TYR A 247 -5.64 -4.66 2.21
CA TYR A 247 -4.44 -4.47 3.02
C TYR A 247 -4.77 -4.33 4.51
N THR A 248 -5.21 -3.15 4.92
CA THR A 248 -5.34 -2.75 6.33
C THR A 248 -6.38 -3.55 7.09
N GLY A 249 -7.48 -3.91 6.46
CA GLY A 249 -8.53 -4.75 7.03
C GLY A 249 -8.03 -6.15 7.33
N LYS A 250 -7.27 -6.76 6.42
CA LYS A 250 -6.69 -8.10 6.63
C LYS A 250 -5.72 -8.13 7.81
N VAL A 251 -4.89 -7.09 7.95
CA VAL A 251 -3.94 -6.99 9.08
C VAL A 251 -4.68 -6.95 10.41
N LEU A 252 -5.61 -6.02 10.58
CA LEU A 252 -6.34 -5.89 11.84
C LEU A 252 -7.22 -7.10 12.13
N PHE A 253 -7.87 -7.66 11.12
CA PHE A 253 -8.58 -8.93 11.27
C PHE A 253 -7.65 -10.03 11.80
N GLY A 254 -6.46 -10.17 11.21
CA GLY A 254 -5.46 -11.16 11.63
C GLY A 254 -4.97 -10.91 13.06
N ILE A 255 -4.62 -9.67 13.42
CA ILE A 255 -4.20 -9.31 14.78
C ILE A 255 -5.30 -9.70 15.80
N PHE A 256 -6.55 -9.29 15.55
CA PHE A 256 -7.66 -9.59 16.45
C PHE A 256 -7.92 -11.10 16.56
N THR A 257 -7.86 -11.83 15.46
CA THR A 257 -8.03 -13.29 15.43
C THR A 257 -6.94 -14.00 16.23
N LEU A 258 -5.67 -13.64 16.00
CA LEU A 258 -4.53 -14.24 16.70
C LEU A 258 -4.59 -13.99 18.21
N ILE A 259 -4.94 -12.79 18.65
CA ILE A 259 -5.10 -12.48 20.07
C ILE A 259 -6.28 -13.24 20.68
N ASN A 260 -7.44 -13.25 20.02
CA ASN A 260 -8.64 -13.92 20.53
C ASN A 260 -8.49 -15.45 20.63
N ASN A 261 -7.71 -16.05 19.74
CA ASN A 261 -7.44 -17.49 19.74
C ASN A 261 -6.22 -17.90 20.58
N TYR A 262 -5.66 -16.97 21.39
CA TYR A 262 -4.46 -17.19 22.22
C TYR A 262 -3.20 -17.59 21.42
N ASN A 263 -3.15 -17.29 20.14
CA ASN A 263 -2.01 -17.55 19.25
C ASN A 263 -1.06 -16.37 19.12
N TRP A 264 -1.23 -15.32 19.93
CA TRP A 264 -0.38 -14.13 19.93
C TRP A 264 0.80 -14.30 20.88
N SER A 265 2.03 -14.30 20.35
CA SER A 265 3.27 -14.50 21.12
C SER A 265 4.33 -13.41 20.92
N TRP A 266 3.98 -12.30 20.26
CA TRP A 266 4.94 -11.28 19.82
C TRP A 266 5.00 -10.03 20.71
N GLY A 267 4.64 -10.11 21.99
CA GLY A 267 4.68 -9.00 22.92
C GLY A 267 3.30 -8.44 23.28
N LYS A 268 3.27 -7.43 24.16
CA LYS A 268 2.04 -6.91 24.75
C LYS A 268 1.62 -5.53 24.20
N ASN A 269 2.54 -4.80 23.57
CA ASN A 269 2.27 -3.47 23.03
C ASN A 269 2.46 -3.47 21.51
N ILE A 270 1.36 -3.42 20.77
CA ILE A 270 1.36 -3.48 19.32
C ILE A 270 1.19 -2.09 18.72
N LEU A 271 2.05 -1.77 17.76
CA LEU A 271 1.84 -0.69 16.81
C LEU A 271 1.36 -1.25 15.47
N PHE A 272 0.12 -1.00 15.11
CA PHE A 272 -0.34 -1.25 13.74
C PHE A 272 -0.14 -0.01 12.88
N ILE A 273 0.71 -0.09 11.86
CA ILE A 273 0.90 0.97 10.86
C ILE A 273 -0.19 0.86 9.80
N HIS A 274 -1.13 1.80 9.86
CA HIS A 274 -2.18 1.95 8.86
C HIS A 274 -1.62 2.61 7.60
N THR A 275 -1.34 1.81 6.58
CA THR A 275 -0.64 2.24 5.36
C THR A 275 -1.50 3.04 4.36
N GLY A 276 -2.72 3.43 4.73
CA GLY A 276 -3.64 4.16 3.85
C GLY A 276 -4.36 3.22 2.87
N GLY A 277 -4.51 3.64 1.63
CA GLY A 277 -5.17 2.82 0.59
C GLY A 277 -6.70 2.90 0.61
N LEU A 278 -7.26 3.89 1.30
CA LEU A 278 -8.71 4.01 1.52
C LEU A 278 -9.52 4.29 0.24
N GLN A 279 -8.91 4.84 -0.79
CA GLN A 279 -9.52 4.98 -2.11
C GLN A 279 -9.90 3.62 -2.75
N GLY A 280 -9.24 2.53 -2.30
CA GLY A 280 -9.62 1.17 -2.68
C GLY A 280 -11.02 0.77 -2.24
N ILE A 281 -11.60 1.46 -1.24
CA ILE A 281 -12.98 1.23 -0.77
C ILE A 281 -13.99 1.56 -1.87
N GLU A 282 -13.82 2.68 -2.56
CA GLU A 282 -14.71 3.07 -3.67
C GLU A 282 -14.67 2.03 -4.79
N GLY A 283 -13.46 1.62 -5.18
CA GLY A 283 -13.28 0.57 -6.19
C GLY A 283 -13.87 -0.78 -5.77
N PHE A 284 -13.74 -1.13 -4.49
CA PHE A 284 -14.36 -2.32 -3.92
C PHE A 284 -15.88 -2.24 -3.99
N ASN A 285 -16.48 -1.16 -3.49
CA ASN A 285 -17.92 -0.97 -3.48
C ASN A 285 -18.49 -0.97 -4.91
N PHE A 286 -17.85 -0.28 -5.84
CA PHE A 286 -18.23 -0.30 -7.25
C PHE A 286 -18.33 -1.73 -7.83
N LEU A 287 -17.41 -2.62 -7.45
CA LEU A 287 -17.44 -4.02 -7.89
C LEU A 287 -18.50 -4.84 -7.15
N GLN A 288 -18.74 -4.54 -5.87
CA GLN A 288 -19.73 -5.26 -5.06
C GLN A 288 -21.17 -4.88 -5.44
N GLU A 289 -21.44 -3.62 -5.72
CA GLU A 289 -22.75 -3.16 -6.20
C GLU A 289 -23.21 -3.90 -7.45
N LYS A 290 -22.28 -4.09 -8.41
CA LYS A 290 -22.55 -4.86 -9.64
C LYS A 290 -22.87 -6.34 -9.39
N LYS A 291 -22.47 -6.88 -8.23
CA LYS A 291 -22.64 -8.29 -7.86
C LYS A 291 -23.71 -8.51 -6.79
N GLY A 292 -24.35 -7.45 -6.27
CA GLY A 292 -25.25 -7.54 -5.13
C GLY A 292 -24.54 -7.99 -3.84
N GLY A 293 -23.25 -7.71 -3.68
CA GLY A 293 -22.44 -8.12 -2.54
C GLY A 293 -22.49 -7.14 -1.37
N LEU A 294 -21.82 -7.51 -0.26
CA LEU A 294 -21.70 -6.65 0.92
C LEU A 294 -20.81 -5.44 0.61
N LEU A 295 -21.27 -4.27 1.02
CA LEU A 295 -20.53 -3.00 0.88
C LEU A 295 -19.76 -2.66 2.15
N LEU A 296 -18.67 -1.93 1.96
CA LEU A 296 -17.98 -1.20 3.03
C LEU A 296 -18.70 0.15 3.26
N LYS A 297 -19.06 0.40 4.52
CA LYS A 297 -19.86 1.57 4.94
C LYS A 297 -18.98 2.74 5.35
#